data_3396f45afbd13aaa23a0276c584e98ae
#
_entry.id   3396f45afbd13aaa23a0276c584e98ae
#
_cell.length_a   1.000
_cell.length_b   1.000
_cell.length_c   1.000
_cell.angle_alpha   90.00
_cell.angle_beta   90.00
_cell.angle_gamma   90.00
#
_symmetry.space_group_name_H-M   'P 1'
#
loop_
_entity.id
_entity.type
_entity.pdbx_description
1 polymer ?
#
loop_
_entity_poly.entity_id
_entity_poly.type
_entity_poly.pdbx_seq_one_letter_code
_entity_poly.pdbx_strand_id
1 'polypeptide(L)'
;YMINCAKIILSSVKSVYLMCSAFVIQHGILQGATFIQSDNFNARPADKTGLITGIVIHNISLPPSQFGQVNADGVHHVKAFFQNQLNPDDHVYFQGIHTLKVSAHLFIERNGSVTQFVNFNDRAWHAGQSAYLGRQNCNDFTIGIELEGADDIPFEAVQYQALGQIIVAIYDAYPATRRHLMGHSDIAPHRKTDPGKYFDWQKLRALVAQMMI
;
A
#
# COMPACT_ATOMS: atom_id res chain seq x y z
N TYR A 1 -14.00 16.52 -24.80
CA TYR A 1 -12.80 16.88 -25.53
C TYR A 1 -11.87 15.68 -25.57
N MET A 2 -11.75 15.07 -26.75
CA MET A 2 -10.87 13.91 -27.00
C MET A 2 -9.43 14.42 -27.14
N ILE A 3 -8.50 13.87 -26.35
CA ILE A 3 -7.07 14.14 -26.52
C ILE A 3 -6.54 13.17 -27.57
N ASN A 4 -6.13 13.72 -28.69
CA ASN A 4 -5.53 13.03 -29.84
C ASN A 4 -4.14 12.50 -29.46
N CYS A 5 -3.96 11.18 -29.45
CA CYS A 5 -2.64 10.55 -29.46
C CYS A 5 -2.08 10.66 -30.88
N ALA A 6 -1.15 11.57 -31.11
CA ALA A 6 -0.41 11.66 -32.35
C ALA A 6 0.51 10.43 -32.51
N LYS A 7 0.27 9.65 -33.57
CA LYS A 7 1.18 8.60 -34.05
C LYS A 7 2.45 9.23 -34.61
N ILE A 8 3.59 9.01 -33.99
CA ILE A 8 4.89 9.21 -34.61
C ILE A 8 5.38 7.83 -35.07
N ILE A 9 5.43 7.61 -36.38
CA ILE A 9 6.05 6.46 -37.00
C ILE A 9 7.52 6.83 -37.24
N LEU A 10 8.45 6.18 -36.57
CA LEU A 10 9.86 6.15 -36.90
C LEU A 10 10.34 4.70 -36.95
N SER A 11 10.87 4.34 -38.11
CA SER A 11 11.41 3.03 -38.45
C SER A 11 12.66 2.69 -37.63
N SER A 12 12.80 1.40 -37.36
CA SER A 12 13.89 0.63 -36.73
C SER A 12 13.93 0.55 -35.21
N VAL A 13 13.40 -0.59 -34.75
CA VAL A 13 13.83 -1.41 -33.59
C VAL A 13 14.30 -0.67 -32.35
N LYS A 14 13.34 -0.23 -31.57
CA LYS A 14 13.23 -0.37 -30.11
C LYS A 14 11.79 -0.04 -29.76
N SER A 15 11.02 -1.06 -29.40
CA SER A 15 9.67 -0.87 -28.85
C SER A 15 9.86 -0.13 -27.53
N VAL A 16 9.78 1.20 -27.57
CA VAL A 16 9.66 2.02 -26.37
C VAL A 16 8.22 1.80 -25.91
N TYR A 17 8.02 0.82 -25.04
CA TYR A 17 6.83 0.82 -24.21
C TYR A 17 6.90 2.07 -23.34
N LEU A 18 6.24 3.14 -23.78
CA LEU A 18 5.86 4.24 -22.92
C LEU A 18 4.88 3.63 -21.92
N MET A 19 5.39 3.12 -20.82
CA MET A 19 4.55 2.70 -19.69
C MET A 19 3.92 3.97 -19.13
N CYS A 20 2.74 4.34 -19.66
CA CYS A 20 1.88 5.29 -19.00
C CYS A 20 1.67 4.73 -17.58
N SER A 21 2.12 5.45 -16.56
CA SER A 21 1.86 5.05 -15.17
C SER A 21 0.35 4.82 -15.03
N ALA A 22 -0.04 3.60 -14.66
CA ALA A 22 -1.46 3.28 -14.47
C ALA A 22 -2.07 4.08 -13.30
N PHE A 23 -1.22 4.66 -12.44
CA PHE A 23 -1.61 5.37 -11.24
C PHE A 23 -1.07 6.81 -11.24
N VAL A 24 -1.92 7.75 -10.84
CA VAL A 24 -1.59 9.16 -10.62
C VAL A 24 -2.24 9.60 -9.31
N ILE A 25 -1.56 10.43 -8.52
CA ILE A 25 -2.12 10.95 -7.27
C ILE A 25 -2.65 12.37 -7.51
N GLN A 26 -3.94 12.57 -7.23
CA GLN A 26 -4.60 13.87 -7.29
C GLN A 26 -5.29 14.15 -5.96
N HIS A 27 -4.93 15.26 -5.29
CA HIS A 27 -5.49 15.64 -3.98
C HIS A 27 -5.41 14.52 -2.91
N GLY A 28 -4.33 13.72 -2.95
CA GLY A 28 -4.14 12.60 -2.03
C GLY A 28 -4.92 11.33 -2.37
N ILE A 29 -5.60 11.29 -3.52
CA ILE A 29 -6.34 10.11 -4.01
C ILE A 29 -5.56 9.49 -5.18
N LEU A 30 -5.36 8.18 -5.13
CA LEU A 30 -4.73 7.38 -6.16
C LEU A 30 -5.74 7.10 -7.28
N GLN A 31 -5.60 7.78 -8.40
CA GLN A 31 -6.42 7.52 -9.59
C GLN A 31 -6.07 6.14 -10.14
N GLY A 32 -7.08 5.35 -10.50
CA GLY A 32 -6.92 3.96 -10.92
C GLY A 32 -7.11 2.92 -9.80
N ALA A 33 -7.18 3.34 -8.53
CA ALA A 33 -7.57 2.51 -7.40
C ALA A 33 -9.06 2.66 -7.08
N THR A 34 -9.67 1.62 -6.50
CA THR A 34 -10.99 1.74 -5.88
C THR A 34 -10.84 2.48 -4.55
N PHE A 35 -11.65 3.52 -4.31
CA PHE A 35 -11.64 4.24 -3.03
C PHE A 35 -12.79 3.76 -2.14
N ILE A 36 -12.47 3.29 -0.92
CA ILE A 36 -13.43 2.87 0.10
C ILE A 36 -12.99 3.48 1.43
N GLN A 37 -13.68 4.52 1.90
CA GLN A 37 -13.28 5.26 3.10
C GLN A 37 -13.25 4.37 4.34
N SER A 38 -12.14 4.36 5.06
CA SER A 38 -12.06 3.85 6.44
C SER A 38 -12.36 4.96 7.44
N ASP A 39 -12.97 4.64 8.57
CA ASP A 39 -13.13 5.59 9.69
C ASP A 39 -11.90 5.65 10.61
N ASN A 40 -10.93 4.73 10.40
CA ASN A 40 -9.74 4.59 11.25
C ASN A 40 -8.61 5.50 10.76
N PHE A 41 -8.82 6.80 10.76
CA PHE A 41 -7.83 7.81 10.38
C PHE A 41 -8.06 9.11 11.15
N ASN A 42 -7.09 10.00 11.09
CA ASN A 42 -7.20 11.39 11.55
C ASN A 42 -6.22 12.28 10.78
N ALA A 43 -6.27 13.58 11.03
CA ALA A 43 -5.33 14.52 10.42
C ALA A 43 -3.88 14.21 10.85
N ARG A 44 -2.92 14.40 9.92
CA ARG A 44 -1.50 14.41 10.26
C ARG A 44 -1.18 15.63 11.14
N PRO A 45 -0.10 15.58 11.95
CA PRO A 45 0.38 16.79 12.64
C PRO A 45 0.56 17.95 11.65
N ALA A 46 0.10 19.16 12.04
CA ALA A 46 0.11 20.34 11.17
C ALA A 46 1.51 20.93 10.94
N ASP A 47 2.48 20.55 11.79
CA ASP A 47 3.87 20.99 11.68
C ASP A 47 4.69 20.08 10.76
N LYS A 48 5.99 20.36 10.66
CA LYS A 48 6.92 19.56 9.84
C LYS A 48 6.99 18.07 10.24
N THR A 49 6.50 17.67 11.43
CA THR A 49 6.48 16.26 11.85
C THR A 49 5.42 15.45 11.11
N GLY A 50 4.36 16.09 10.59
CA GLY A 50 3.36 15.46 9.74
C GLY A 50 3.72 15.42 8.25
N LEU A 51 4.86 15.97 7.85
CA LEU A 51 5.29 15.92 6.45
C LEU A 51 5.55 14.47 6.02
N ILE A 52 4.93 14.05 4.91
CA ILE A 52 5.06 12.70 4.36
C ILE A 52 6.48 12.51 3.83
N THR A 53 7.23 11.61 4.48
CA THR A 53 8.63 11.36 4.17
C THR A 53 9.00 9.90 4.01
N GLY A 54 8.06 8.96 4.15
CA GLY A 54 8.36 7.54 4.04
C GLY A 54 7.17 6.70 3.56
N ILE A 55 7.49 5.49 3.11
CA ILE A 55 6.52 4.46 2.72
C ILE A 55 6.83 3.22 3.55
N VAL A 56 5.82 2.63 4.16
CA VAL A 56 5.93 1.37 4.91
C VAL A 56 5.15 0.29 4.20
N ILE A 57 5.83 -0.81 3.91
CA ILE A 57 5.25 -2.01 3.30
C ILE A 57 4.89 -3.00 4.39
N HIS A 58 3.68 -3.51 4.31
CA HIS A 58 3.09 -4.48 5.21
C HIS A 58 2.62 -5.71 4.44
N ASN A 59 2.27 -6.77 5.16
CA ASN A 59 1.40 -7.82 4.65
C ASN A 59 0.23 -8.06 5.60
N ILE A 60 -0.89 -8.48 5.03
CA ILE A 60 -2.08 -8.89 5.76
C ILE A 60 -2.81 -9.99 4.99
N SER A 61 -3.33 -10.97 5.71
CA SER A 61 -4.32 -11.92 5.20
C SER A 61 -5.35 -12.24 6.27
N LEU A 62 -6.61 -12.33 5.90
CA LEU A 62 -7.72 -12.62 6.80
C LEU A 62 -8.65 -13.66 6.16
N PRO A 63 -8.71 -14.89 6.75
CA PRO A 63 -7.93 -15.39 7.89
C PRO A 63 -6.42 -15.49 7.58
N PRO A 64 -5.54 -15.69 8.59
CA PRO A 64 -4.10 -15.78 8.36
C PRO A 64 -3.72 -16.83 7.32
N SER A 65 -2.86 -16.42 6.35
CA SER A 65 -2.36 -17.24 5.24
C SER A 65 -3.44 -17.76 4.28
N GLN A 66 -4.66 -17.19 4.33
CA GLN A 66 -5.74 -17.46 3.38
C GLN A 66 -6.01 -16.19 2.57
N PHE A 67 -6.06 -16.34 1.25
CA PHE A 67 -6.13 -15.18 0.34
C PHE A 67 -7.45 -15.15 -0.42
N GLY A 68 -7.89 -13.93 -0.81
CA GLY A 68 -9.11 -13.71 -1.55
C GLY A 68 -10.39 -14.09 -0.80
N GLN A 69 -10.33 -14.23 0.53
CA GLN A 69 -11.46 -14.65 1.33
C GLN A 69 -12.46 -13.51 1.51
N VAL A 70 -13.73 -13.85 1.33
CA VAL A 70 -14.86 -12.90 1.42
C VAL A 70 -15.89 -13.38 2.43
N ASN A 71 -16.65 -12.43 2.99
CA ASN A 71 -17.84 -12.72 3.81
C ASN A 71 -19.04 -13.16 2.94
N ALA A 72 -20.17 -13.43 3.57
CA ALA A 72 -21.40 -13.86 2.90
C ALA A 72 -21.91 -12.85 1.85
N ASP A 73 -21.60 -11.57 2.00
CA ASP A 73 -21.98 -10.49 1.08
C ASP A 73 -20.97 -10.28 -0.06
N GLY A 74 -19.92 -11.11 -0.13
CA GLY A 74 -18.86 -11.00 -1.13
C GLY A 74 -17.82 -9.91 -0.83
N VAL A 75 -17.80 -9.34 0.38
CA VAL A 75 -16.82 -8.33 0.78
C VAL A 75 -15.55 -9.02 1.31
N HIS A 76 -14.40 -8.62 0.78
CA HIS A 76 -13.11 -9.13 1.21
C HIS A 76 -12.87 -8.85 2.71
N HIS A 77 -12.45 -9.85 3.50
CA HIS A 77 -12.32 -9.71 4.96
C HIS A 77 -11.35 -8.60 5.38
N VAL A 78 -10.24 -8.38 4.65
CA VAL A 78 -9.33 -7.25 4.92
C VAL A 78 -10.03 -5.90 4.69
N LYS A 79 -10.84 -5.79 3.65
CA LYS A 79 -11.63 -4.57 3.39
C LYS A 79 -12.65 -4.35 4.50
N ALA A 80 -13.37 -5.38 4.90
CA ALA A 80 -14.31 -5.33 6.03
C ALA A 80 -13.60 -4.94 7.34
N PHE A 81 -12.39 -5.46 7.57
CA PHE A 81 -11.60 -5.13 8.76
C PHE A 81 -11.23 -3.64 8.84
N PHE A 82 -10.74 -3.06 7.76
CA PHE A 82 -10.39 -1.63 7.74
C PHE A 82 -11.60 -0.70 7.79
N GLN A 83 -12.80 -1.23 7.53
CA GLN A 83 -14.08 -0.52 7.67
C GLN A 83 -14.79 -0.78 9.01
N ASN A 84 -14.17 -1.51 9.96
CA ASN A 84 -14.79 -1.93 11.23
C ASN A 84 -16.03 -2.83 11.05
N GLN A 85 -16.07 -3.60 9.96
CA GLN A 85 -17.19 -4.47 9.57
C GLN A 85 -16.80 -5.95 9.57
N LEU A 86 -15.62 -6.31 10.09
CA LEU A 86 -15.19 -7.70 10.18
C LEU A 86 -16.11 -8.47 11.13
N ASN A 87 -16.81 -9.47 10.61
CA ASN A 87 -17.71 -10.29 11.39
C ASN A 87 -16.91 -11.33 12.21
N PRO A 88 -16.98 -11.32 13.55
CA PRO A 88 -16.26 -12.27 14.40
C PRO A 88 -16.72 -13.73 14.22
N ASP A 89 -17.92 -13.96 13.68
CA ASP A 89 -18.47 -15.30 13.48
C ASP A 89 -17.98 -15.97 12.19
N ASP A 90 -17.39 -15.22 11.26
CA ASP A 90 -16.88 -15.77 10.01
C ASP A 90 -15.63 -16.64 10.20
N HIS A 91 -14.85 -16.40 11.25
CA HIS A 91 -13.66 -17.19 11.56
C HIS A 91 -13.20 -17.00 13.01
N VAL A 92 -12.72 -18.06 13.67
CA VAL A 92 -12.27 -18.01 15.08
C VAL A 92 -11.18 -16.96 15.33
N TYR A 93 -10.28 -16.74 14.39
CA TYR A 93 -9.25 -15.71 14.48
C TYR A 93 -9.83 -14.30 14.57
N PHE A 94 -10.98 -14.05 13.93
CA PHE A 94 -11.59 -12.72 13.90
C PHE A 94 -12.14 -12.28 15.25
N GLN A 95 -12.50 -13.24 16.12
CA GLN A 95 -12.93 -12.93 17.48
C GLN A 95 -11.89 -12.13 18.28
N GLY A 96 -10.60 -12.36 18.01
CA GLY A 96 -9.50 -11.66 18.67
C GLY A 96 -9.16 -10.29 18.07
N ILE A 97 -9.63 -9.98 16.88
CA ILE A 97 -9.18 -8.77 16.15
C ILE A 97 -10.29 -7.83 15.67
N HIS A 98 -11.55 -8.28 15.57
CA HIS A 98 -12.66 -7.51 14.95
C HIS A 98 -12.89 -6.14 15.60
N THR A 99 -12.51 -5.96 16.86
CA THR A 99 -12.66 -4.67 17.57
C THR A 99 -11.47 -3.73 17.38
N LEU A 100 -10.37 -4.18 16.77
CA LEU A 100 -9.20 -3.35 16.56
C LEU A 100 -9.50 -2.24 15.55
N LYS A 101 -9.08 -1.02 15.89
CA LYS A 101 -9.23 0.16 15.05
C LYS A 101 -7.90 0.41 14.33
N VAL A 102 -7.78 -0.12 13.11
CA VAL A 102 -6.60 -0.01 12.26
C VAL A 102 -7.00 0.26 10.81
N SER A 103 -6.09 0.79 10.03
CA SER A 103 -6.24 1.01 8.60
C SER A 103 -4.88 1.04 7.92
N ALA A 104 -4.87 0.97 6.59
CA ALA A 104 -3.74 1.38 5.77
C ALA A 104 -4.20 2.41 4.74
N HIS A 105 -3.27 3.09 4.07
CA HIS A 105 -3.66 3.94 2.95
C HIS A 105 -4.10 3.10 1.76
N LEU A 106 -3.35 2.03 1.47
CA LEU A 106 -3.61 1.14 0.34
C LEU A 106 -3.60 -0.32 0.75
N PHE A 107 -4.37 -1.12 0.01
CA PHE A 107 -4.33 -2.57 0.03
C PHE A 107 -4.23 -3.10 -1.40
N ILE A 108 -3.27 -4.01 -1.65
CA ILE A 108 -3.02 -4.66 -2.93
C ILE A 108 -3.33 -6.14 -2.80
N GLU A 109 -4.40 -6.58 -3.42
CA GLU A 109 -4.83 -7.98 -3.44
C GLU A 109 -3.87 -8.86 -4.25
N ARG A 110 -3.93 -10.19 -4.08
CA ARG A 110 -3.09 -11.16 -4.84
C ARG A 110 -3.20 -11.02 -6.36
N ASN A 111 -4.35 -10.62 -6.86
CA ASN A 111 -4.61 -10.39 -8.29
C ASN A 111 -4.10 -9.03 -8.80
N GLY A 112 -3.49 -8.20 -7.93
CA GLY A 112 -3.01 -6.86 -8.24
C GLY A 112 -4.06 -5.75 -8.14
N SER A 113 -5.30 -6.07 -7.77
CA SER A 113 -6.34 -5.05 -7.53
C SER A 113 -5.94 -4.16 -6.36
N VAL A 114 -6.18 -2.84 -6.51
CA VAL A 114 -5.78 -1.83 -5.53
C VAL A 114 -7.00 -1.15 -4.93
N THR A 115 -7.06 -1.11 -3.61
CA THR A 115 -8.05 -0.35 -2.85
C THR A 115 -7.36 0.69 -1.99
N GLN A 116 -7.82 1.95 -2.05
CA GLN A 116 -7.40 3.02 -1.15
C GLN A 116 -8.45 3.24 -0.07
N PHE A 117 -8.02 3.31 1.21
CA PHE A 117 -8.91 3.48 2.36
C PHE A 117 -8.78 4.84 3.04
N VAL A 118 -7.61 5.45 2.95
CA VAL A 118 -7.33 6.74 3.59
C VAL A 118 -6.65 7.64 2.57
N ASN A 119 -7.07 8.90 2.52
CA ASN A 119 -6.39 9.92 1.71
C ASN A 119 -4.92 10.03 2.15
N PHE A 120 -3.97 10.11 1.22
CA PHE A 120 -2.55 10.17 1.58
C PHE A 120 -2.20 11.38 2.45
N ASN A 121 -2.94 12.46 2.35
CA ASN A 121 -2.73 13.64 3.19
C ASN A 121 -3.22 13.45 4.62
N ASP A 122 -4.04 12.43 4.88
CA ASP A 122 -4.48 12.03 6.20
C ASP A 122 -3.55 10.96 6.79
N ARG A 123 -3.72 10.69 8.07
CA ARG A 123 -2.93 9.76 8.86
C ARG A 123 -3.69 8.45 9.04
N ALA A 124 -3.35 7.41 8.27
CA ALA A 124 -3.83 6.05 8.50
C ALA A 124 -3.18 5.44 9.75
N TRP A 125 -3.83 4.44 10.35
CA TRP A 125 -3.38 3.78 11.59
C TRP A 125 -2.79 2.39 11.28
N HIS A 126 -1.59 2.36 10.64
CA HIS A 126 -0.95 1.12 10.17
C HIS A 126 0.30 0.69 10.94
N ALA A 127 1.02 1.62 11.56
CA ALA A 127 2.35 1.35 12.11
C ALA A 127 2.33 1.03 13.61
N GLY A 128 1.28 1.44 14.34
CA GLY A 128 1.21 1.30 15.80
C GLY A 128 2.40 1.98 16.49
N GLN A 129 2.87 1.40 17.61
CA GLN A 129 4.09 1.87 18.27
C GLN A 129 5.29 1.58 17.36
N SER A 130 5.94 2.63 16.90
CA SER A 130 6.97 2.55 15.87
C SER A 130 7.93 3.73 15.92
N ALA A 131 9.15 3.52 15.40
CA ALA A 131 10.14 4.57 15.29
C ALA A 131 11.02 4.35 14.05
N TYR A 132 11.44 5.44 13.41
CA TYR A 132 12.35 5.40 12.27
C TYR A 132 13.31 6.60 12.31
N LEU A 133 14.62 6.36 12.24
CA LEU A 133 15.66 7.38 12.28
C LEU A 133 15.48 8.39 13.44
N GLY A 134 15.13 7.87 14.62
CA GLY A 134 14.92 8.69 15.83
C GLY A 134 13.57 9.38 15.92
N ARG A 135 12.71 9.28 14.89
CA ARG A 135 11.32 9.80 14.92
C ARG A 135 10.38 8.72 15.38
N GLN A 136 9.54 9.05 16.36
CA GLN A 136 8.47 8.18 16.86
C GLN A 136 7.19 8.34 16.02
N ASN A 137 6.24 7.40 16.19
CA ASN A 137 4.90 7.45 15.59
C ASN A 137 4.94 7.52 14.07
N CYS A 138 5.45 6.48 13.41
CA CYS A 138 5.62 6.45 11.95
C CYS A 138 4.31 6.71 11.18
N ASN A 139 3.13 6.47 11.75
CA ASN A 139 1.86 6.88 11.16
C ASN A 139 1.84 8.37 10.78
N ASP A 140 2.53 9.23 11.55
CA ASP A 140 2.46 10.68 11.36
C ASP A 140 3.06 11.13 10.02
N PHE A 141 4.06 10.40 9.52
CA PHE A 141 4.87 10.84 8.38
C PHE A 141 5.09 9.78 7.29
N THR A 142 4.36 8.66 7.37
CA THR A 142 4.48 7.61 6.35
C THR A 142 3.16 7.30 5.66
N ILE A 143 3.26 6.70 4.47
CA ILE A 143 2.17 6.06 3.76
C ILE A 143 2.31 4.56 4.01
N GLY A 144 1.29 3.92 4.58
CA GLY A 144 1.25 2.46 4.77
C GLY A 144 0.56 1.77 3.59
N ILE A 145 1.21 0.75 3.04
CA ILE A 145 0.70 -0.08 1.95
C ILE A 145 0.70 -1.54 2.41
N GLU A 146 -0.47 -2.13 2.44
CA GLU A 146 -0.67 -3.54 2.73
C GLU A 146 -0.70 -4.36 1.44
N LEU A 147 0.03 -5.47 1.38
CA LEU A 147 -0.13 -6.49 0.36
C LEU A 147 -0.87 -7.69 0.96
N GLU A 148 -1.84 -8.22 0.24
CA GLU A 148 -2.42 -9.50 0.63
C GLU A 148 -1.34 -10.58 0.58
N GLY A 149 -0.95 -11.09 1.75
CA GLY A 149 0.20 -11.97 1.88
C GLY A 149 0.40 -12.51 3.29
N ALA A 150 1.50 -13.22 3.44
CA ALA A 150 2.02 -13.71 4.71
C ALA A 150 3.56 -13.70 4.67
N ASP A 151 4.20 -13.73 5.84
CA ASP A 151 5.65 -13.59 5.98
C ASP A 151 6.46 -14.71 5.27
N ASP A 152 5.86 -15.89 5.14
CA ASP A 152 6.47 -17.11 4.64
C ASP A 152 5.90 -17.60 3.31
N ILE A 153 5.11 -16.79 2.64
CA ILE A 153 4.51 -17.10 1.32
C ILE A 153 4.95 -16.03 0.31
N PRO A 154 5.45 -16.45 -0.87
CA PRO A 154 5.85 -15.52 -1.92
C PRO A 154 4.68 -14.65 -2.40
N PHE A 155 4.98 -13.39 -2.71
CA PHE A 155 4.03 -12.45 -3.30
C PHE A 155 3.96 -12.63 -4.82
N GLU A 156 2.82 -12.29 -5.42
CA GLU A 156 2.58 -12.43 -6.84
C GLU A 156 3.33 -11.36 -7.67
N ALA A 157 3.71 -11.72 -8.90
CA ALA A 157 4.36 -10.78 -9.79
C ALA A 157 3.51 -9.54 -10.08
N VAL A 158 2.19 -9.71 -10.17
CA VAL A 158 1.23 -8.61 -10.39
C VAL A 158 1.15 -7.64 -9.21
N GLN A 159 1.34 -8.15 -7.97
CA GLN A 159 1.41 -7.29 -6.78
C GLN A 159 2.66 -6.40 -6.82
N TYR A 160 3.83 -6.94 -7.22
CA TYR A 160 5.05 -6.15 -7.39
C TYR A 160 4.92 -5.10 -8.50
N GLN A 161 4.24 -5.43 -9.59
CA GLN A 161 3.98 -4.49 -10.68
C GLN A 161 3.10 -3.32 -10.21
N ALA A 162 1.98 -3.63 -9.55
CA ALA A 162 1.10 -2.60 -8.99
C ALA A 162 1.83 -1.75 -7.95
N LEU A 163 2.55 -2.40 -7.01
CA LEU A 163 3.31 -1.71 -5.96
C LEU A 163 4.39 -0.80 -6.56
N GLY A 164 5.13 -1.25 -7.56
CA GLY A 164 6.17 -0.45 -8.23
C GLY A 164 5.60 0.81 -8.87
N GLN A 165 4.49 0.69 -9.61
CA GLN A 165 3.79 1.83 -10.22
C GLN A 165 3.25 2.82 -9.16
N ILE A 166 2.69 2.30 -8.07
CA ILE A 166 2.19 3.11 -6.95
C ILE A 166 3.34 3.88 -6.28
N ILE A 167 4.48 3.22 -6.03
CA ILE A 167 5.66 3.87 -5.43
C ILE A 167 6.16 5.01 -6.32
N VAL A 168 6.21 4.82 -7.63
CA VAL A 168 6.60 5.89 -8.57
C VAL A 168 5.62 7.07 -8.46
N ALA A 169 4.31 6.81 -8.48
CA ALA A 169 3.31 7.86 -8.30
C ALA A 169 3.44 8.60 -6.95
N ILE A 170 3.77 7.87 -5.86
CA ILE A 170 4.03 8.47 -4.55
C ILE A 170 5.31 9.31 -4.59
N TYR A 171 6.37 8.84 -5.24
CA TYR A 171 7.63 9.59 -5.37
C TYR A 171 7.46 10.91 -6.14
N ASP A 172 6.55 10.94 -7.10
CA ASP A 172 6.25 12.15 -7.86
C ASP A 172 5.40 13.14 -7.05
N ALA A 173 4.39 12.65 -6.34
CA ALA A 173 3.52 13.49 -5.52
C ALA A 173 4.17 13.91 -4.18
N TYR A 174 5.01 13.04 -3.60
CA TYR A 174 5.66 13.23 -2.29
C TYR A 174 7.17 12.94 -2.38
N PRO A 175 7.97 13.79 -3.03
CA PRO A 175 9.39 13.51 -3.34
C PRO A 175 10.28 13.19 -2.14
N ALA A 176 9.92 13.66 -0.94
CA ALA A 176 10.66 13.37 0.30
C ALA A 176 10.63 11.88 0.69
N THR A 177 9.71 11.08 0.12
CA THR A 177 9.60 9.64 0.38
C THR A 177 10.64 8.80 -0.36
N ARG A 178 11.30 9.32 -1.39
CA ARG A 178 12.19 8.57 -2.30
C ARG A 178 13.33 7.80 -1.61
N ARG A 179 13.75 8.22 -0.42
CA ARG A 179 14.86 7.59 0.32
C ARG A 179 14.40 6.68 1.45
N HIS A 180 13.10 6.61 1.72
CA HIS A 180 12.56 5.99 2.92
C HIS A 180 11.44 5.01 2.55
N LEU A 181 11.85 3.88 1.95
CA LEU A 181 11.00 2.72 1.66
C LEU A 181 11.38 1.60 2.61
N MET A 182 10.50 1.24 3.53
CA MET A 182 10.76 0.38 4.69
C MET A 182 9.70 -0.72 4.81
N GLY A 183 10.04 -1.82 5.49
CA GLY A 183 9.08 -2.77 6.03
C GLY A 183 8.58 -2.37 7.41
N HIS A 184 7.48 -2.94 7.85
CA HIS A 184 7.00 -2.75 9.23
C HIS A 184 8.02 -3.26 10.25
N SER A 185 8.73 -4.34 9.95
CA SER A 185 9.83 -4.87 10.75
C SER A 185 10.98 -3.87 10.96
N ASP A 186 11.21 -2.94 10.01
CA ASP A 186 12.27 -1.94 10.12
C ASP A 186 11.91 -0.82 11.12
N ILE A 187 10.61 -0.53 11.27
CA ILE A 187 10.12 0.56 12.12
C ILE A 187 9.56 0.09 13.46
N ALA A 188 9.35 -1.22 13.62
CA ALA A 188 8.85 -1.85 14.85
C ALA A 188 9.57 -3.20 15.10
N PRO A 189 10.92 -3.20 15.17
CA PRO A 189 11.71 -4.42 15.36
C PRO A 189 11.28 -5.11 16.65
N HIS A 190 11.36 -6.43 16.70
CA HIS A 190 10.91 -7.32 17.78
C HIS A 190 9.40 -7.42 17.99
N ARG A 191 8.60 -6.51 17.40
CA ARG A 191 7.13 -6.52 17.48
C ARG A 191 6.47 -6.97 16.18
N LYS A 192 7.12 -6.70 15.04
CA LYS A 192 6.60 -6.94 13.70
C LYS A 192 7.64 -7.61 12.81
N THR A 193 7.15 -8.45 11.92
CA THR A 193 7.96 -9.25 10.99
C THR A 193 7.61 -8.94 9.52
N ASP A 194 6.44 -8.35 9.28
CA ASP A 194 5.96 -8.01 7.95
C ASP A 194 6.82 -6.94 7.25
N PRO A 195 6.97 -6.99 5.92
CA PRO A 195 6.29 -7.87 4.97
C PRO A 195 6.86 -9.31 4.88
N GLY A 196 7.76 -9.71 5.77
CA GLY A 196 8.29 -11.04 5.89
C GLY A 196 9.47 -11.37 4.97
N LYS A 197 10.08 -12.53 5.20
CA LYS A 197 11.32 -12.96 4.53
C LYS A 197 11.13 -13.32 3.04
N TYR A 198 9.90 -13.56 2.60
CA TYR A 198 9.58 -13.87 1.21
C TYR A 198 9.22 -12.62 0.38
N PHE A 199 9.26 -11.44 1.00
CA PHE A 199 9.14 -10.20 0.24
C PHE A 199 10.48 -9.86 -0.43
N ASP A 200 10.47 -9.80 -1.76
CA ASP A 200 11.66 -9.57 -2.57
C ASP A 200 11.92 -8.07 -2.76
N TRP A 201 12.66 -7.48 -1.85
CA TRP A 201 13.09 -6.08 -1.89
C TRP A 201 13.94 -5.74 -3.12
N GLN A 202 14.76 -6.70 -3.60
CA GLN A 202 15.62 -6.47 -4.77
C GLN A 202 14.77 -6.35 -6.03
N LYS A 203 13.80 -7.25 -6.20
CA LYS A 203 12.83 -7.21 -7.29
C LYS A 203 12.05 -5.91 -7.30
N LEU A 204 11.51 -5.48 -6.13
CA LEU A 204 10.76 -4.23 -6.04
C LEU A 204 11.62 -3.03 -6.44
N ARG A 205 12.84 -2.91 -5.89
CA ARG A 205 13.74 -1.79 -6.20
C ARG A 205 14.15 -1.76 -7.67
N ALA A 206 14.38 -2.92 -8.28
CA ALA A 206 14.68 -3.02 -9.71
C ALA A 206 13.51 -2.56 -10.58
N LEU A 207 12.27 -2.96 -10.24
CA LEU A 207 11.06 -2.54 -10.94
C LEU A 207 10.84 -1.02 -10.82
N VAL A 208 10.95 -0.46 -9.61
CA VAL A 208 10.82 0.98 -9.40
C VAL A 208 11.87 1.76 -10.18
N ALA A 209 13.13 1.33 -10.13
CA ALA A 209 14.21 1.98 -10.89
C ALA A 209 13.96 1.95 -12.40
N GLN A 210 13.45 0.81 -12.93
CA GLN A 210 13.11 0.68 -14.34
C GLN A 210 11.95 1.58 -14.77
N MET A 211 10.96 1.81 -13.89
CA MET A 211 9.80 2.66 -14.16
C MET A 211 10.10 4.16 -14.07
N MET A 212 11.23 4.54 -13.45
CA MET A 212 11.64 5.95 -13.29
C MET A 212 12.53 6.47 -14.43
N ILE A 213 12.88 5.62 -15.41
CA ILE A 213 13.68 5.96 -16.60
C ILE A 213 12.76 6.48 -17.71
#